data_4012a05e4526c8e2f3107b6c28406584
#
_entry.id   4012a05e4526c8e2f3107b6c28406584
#
_cell.length_a   1.000
_cell.length_b   1.000
_cell.length_c   1.000
_cell.angle_alpha   90.00
_cell.angle_beta   90.00
_cell.angle_gamma   90.00
#
_symmetry.space_group_name_H-M   'P 1'
#
loop_
_entity.id
_entity.type
_entity.pdbx_description
1 polymer ?
#
loop_
_entity_poly.entity_id
_entity_poly.type
_entity_poly.pdbx_seq_one_letter_code
_entity_poly.pdbx_strand_id
1 'polypeptide(L)'
;WAHKNTGRPLMCVIARRPEVEQYSDGTPVEGGYLDQICQGKYYNMPEELKWKDMEDKYQNPQRIVDRYRYFCQTHAFLGESFPNLNIDFGPGSLASYLGSEIGFKEDTVWFNKCLDGWDGVPKLTFDPENKWFKKHLQLAKDCQALAGDDFYVDMPDLMENIDVLASLRGAQDILFDLLDEPEMIGERIQEVTDIYYEYYDRFYDVIKDEEGGNAYTVFQIWGPG
;
A
#
# COMPACT_ATOMS: atom_id res chain seq x y z
N TRP A 1 -16.73 6.92 -13.72
CA TRP A 1 -17.66 6.52 -12.65
C TRP A 1 -19.10 6.91 -12.95
N ALA A 2 -19.33 7.97 -13.72
CA ALA A 2 -20.67 8.31 -14.20
C ALA A 2 -21.24 7.30 -15.22
N HIS A 3 -20.64 6.13 -15.39
CA HIS A 3 -20.95 5.11 -16.39
C HIS A 3 -21.03 5.65 -17.83
N LYS A 4 -20.31 6.74 -18.10
CA LYS A 4 -20.25 7.32 -19.44
C LYS A 4 -19.12 6.66 -20.23
N ASN A 5 -19.47 6.13 -21.39
CA ASN A 5 -18.45 5.65 -22.33
C ASN A 5 -17.69 6.85 -22.90
N THR A 6 -16.37 6.86 -22.73
CA THR A 6 -15.50 7.93 -23.28
C THR A 6 -15.25 7.75 -24.78
N GLY A 7 -15.68 6.63 -25.37
CA GLY A 7 -15.40 6.29 -26.77
C GLY A 7 -13.94 5.86 -27.05
N ARG A 8 -13.10 5.77 -26.01
CA ARG A 8 -11.70 5.30 -26.08
C ARG A 8 -11.34 4.52 -24.82
N PRO A 9 -10.29 3.69 -24.85
CA PRO A 9 -9.72 3.11 -23.64
C PRO A 9 -9.26 4.19 -22.66
N LEU A 10 -9.42 3.93 -21.36
CA LEU A 10 -8.77 4.71 -20.32
C LEU A 10 -7.27 4.39 -20.33
N MET A 11 -6.44 5.41 -20.20
CA MET A 11 -4.99 5.26 -20.26
C MET A 11 -4.34 6.01 -19.12
N CYS A 12 -3.63 5.29 -18.26
CA CYS A 12 -2.76 5.88 -17.25
C CYS A 12 -1.31 5.84 -17.76
N VAL A 13 -0.75 7.02 -17.98
CA VAL A 13 0.62 7.17 -18.46
C VAL A 13 1.35 8.13 -17.54
N ILE A 14 2.47 7.69 -17.01
CA ILE A 14 3.39 8.55 -16.26
C ILE A 14 4.68 8.62 -17.05
N ALA A 15 5.10 9.83 -17.38
CA ALA A 15 6.27 10.06 -18.19
C ALA A 15 7.15 11.13 -17.56
N ARG A 16 8.46 10.98 -17.74
CA ARG A 16 9.40 12.02 -17.36
C ARG A 16 9.05 13.34 -18.09
N ARG A 17 9.15 14.45 -17.38
CA ARG A 17 8.99 15.77 -17.99
C ARG A 17 10.15 16.04 -18.95
N PRO A 18 9.91 16.56 -20.17
CA PRO A 18 10.95 16.78 -21.16
C PRO A 18 12.07 17.71 -20.70
N GLU A 19 11.75 18.68 -19.84
CA GLU A 19 12.68 19.64 -19.27
C GLU A 19 13.59 19.09 -18.19
N VAL A 20 13.30 17.88 -17.71
CA VAL A 20 14.09 17.22 -16.66
C VAL A 20 14.99 16.17 -17.31
N GLU A 21 16.21 16.55 -17.60
CA GLU A 21 17.22 15.66 -18.20
C GLU A 21 18.11 15.00 -17.15
N GLN A 22 18.30 15.66 -16.01
CA GLN A 22 19.17 15.21 -14.94
C GLN A 22 18.54 15.52 -13.57
N TYR A 23 18.84 14.69 -12.59
CA TYR A 23 18.59 14.99 -11.19
C TYR A 23 19.56 16.05 -10.67
N SER A 24 19.32 16.57 -9.47
CA SER A 24 20.17 17.59 -8.85
C SER A 24 21.61 17.14 -8.64
N ASP A 25 21.89 15.85 -8.58
CA ASP A 25 23.22 15.25 -8.48
C ASP A 25 23.91 15.03 -9.84
N GLY A 26 23.28 15.46 -10.94
CA GLY A 26 23.82 15.35 -12.30
C GLY A 26 23.59 14.00 -12.98
N THR A 27 22.94 13.03 -12.33
CA THR A 27 22.61 11.75 -12.97
C THR A 27 21.43 11.89 -13.95
N PRO A 28 21.44 11.16 -15.08
CA PRO A 28 20.30 11.15 -16.00
C PRO A 28 19.04 10.64 -15.29
N VAL A 29 17.92 11.27 -15.58
CA VAL A 29 16.64 10.81 -15.08
C VAL A 29 16.23 9.56 -15.84
N GLU A 30 16.24 8.44 -15.15
CA GLU A 30 15.65 7.19 -15.60
C GLU A 30 14.37 6.99 -14.79
N GLY A 31 13.26 7.27 -15.37
CA GLY A 31 11.98 7.12 -14.71
C GLY A 31 11.04 6.24 -15.51
N GLY A 32 10.20 5.54 -14.83
CA GLY A 32 9.17 4.73 -15.44
C GLY A 32 8.04 4.44 -14.46
N TYR A 33 7.00 3.83 -15.01
CA TYR A 33 5.81 3.44 -14.26
C TYR A 33 6.11 2.59 -13.01
N LEU A 34 7.12 1.72 -13.10
CA LEU A 34 7.54 0.87 -11.97
C LEU A 34 8.11 1.65 -10.80
N ASP A 35 8.63 2.84 -11.04
CA ASP A 35 9.17 3.68 -9.96
C ASP A 35 8.07 4.19 -9.04
N GLN A 36 6.88 4.39 -9.55
CA GLN A 36 5.73 4.81 -8.75
C GLN A 36 5.17 3.66 -7.91
N ILE A 37 5.02 2.48 -8.48
CA ILE A 37 4.50 1.28 -7.76
C ILE A 37 5.54 0.77 -6.76
N CYS A 38 6.81 0.78 -7.14
CA CYS A 38 7.90 0.29 -6.32
C CYS A 38 8.62 1.46 -5.64
N GLN A 39 7.99 2.16 -4.73
CA GLN A 39 8.52 3.35 -4.03
C GLN A 39 9.96 3.23 -3.49
N GLY A 40 10.55 2.05 -3.50
CA GLY A 40 11.92 1.81 -3.11
C GLY A 40 12.97 1.95 -4.19
N LYS A 41 12.57 2.02 -5.46
CA LYS A 41 13.49 1.98 -6.62
C LYS A 41 13.58 3.30 -7.36
N TYR A 42 13.53 4.42 -6.66
CA TYR A 42 13.87 5.70 -7.26
C TYR A 42 15.39 5.74 -7.47
N TYR A 43 15.80 5.33 -8.65
CA TYR A 43 17.15 5.51 -9.06
C TYR A 43 17.44 7.01 -9.15
N ASN A 44 18.60 7.41 -8.66
CA ASN A 44 19.09 8.79 -8.76
C ASN A 44 18.29 9.85 -7.98
N MET A 45 17.71 9.47 -6.84
CA MET A 45 17.20 10.45 -5.89
C MET A 45 18.34 11.35 -5.39
N PRO A 46 18.08 12.66 -5.23
CA PRO A 46 19.00 13.55 -4.52
C PRO A 46 19.45 12.95 -3.18
N GLU A 47 20.69 13.19 -2.79
CA GLU A 47 21.28 12.57 -1.60
C GLU A 47 20.44 12.82 -0.33
N GLU A 48 19.92 14.03 -0.22
CA GLU A 48 19.06 14.45 0.88
C GLU A 48 17.71 13.70 0.93
N LEU A 49 17.29 13.09 -0.20
CA LEU A 49 16.06 12.30 -0.29
C LEU A 49 16.30 10.79 -0.29
N LYS A 50 17.52 10.32 -0.27
CA LYS A 50 17.80 8.88 -0.12
C LYS A 50 17.35 8.36 1.24
N TRP A 51 16.93 7.10 1.26
CA TRP A 51 16.59 6.42 2.50
C TRP A 51 17.81 6.25 3.38
N LYS A 52 17.71 6.55 4.66
CA LYS A 52 18.79 6.33 5.64
C LYS A 52 18.83 4.89 6.11
N ASP A 53 17.66 4.32 6.32
CA ASP A 53 17.46 2.96 6.81
C ASP A 53 16.03 2.49 6.52
N MET A 54 15.67 1.30 6.99
CA MET A 54 14.33 0.73 6.77
C MET A 54 13.24 1.48 7.53
N GLU A 55 13.54 2.03 8.70
CA GLU A 55 12.57 2.84 9.43
C GLU A 55 12.27 4.15 8.70
N ASP A 56 13.30 4.82 8.18
CA ASP A 56 13.14 6.02 7.35
C ASP A 56 12.32 5.72 6.09
N LYS A 57 12.53 4.55 5.47
CA LYS A 57 11.82 4.13 4.26
C LYS A 57 10.34 3.87 4.47
N TYR A 58 10.00 3.14 5.51
CA TYR A 58 8.63 2.63 5.69
C TYR A 58 7.81 3.40 6.72
N GLN A 59 8.44 4.21 7.59
CA GLN A 59 7.77 4.81 8.74
C GLN A 59 8.03 6.31 8.91
N ASN A 60 8.79 6.96 8.01
CA ASN A 60 9.03 8.40 8.09
C ASN A 60 8.12 9.15 7.09
N PRO A 61 6.99 9.73 7.54
CA PRO A 61 6.03 10.38 6.65
C PRO A 61 6.62 11.56 5.91
N GLN A 62 7.48 12.36 6.54
CA GLN A 62 8.11 13.52 5.89
C GLN A 62 9.00 13.07 4.72
N ARG A 63 9.83 12.05 4.93
CA ARG A 63 10.70 11.50 3.88
C ARG A 63 9.89 10.89 2.74
N ILE A 64 8.86 10.13 3.06
CA ILE A 64 7.96 9.49 2.07
C ILE A 64 7.30 10.56 1.20
N VAL A 65 6.73 11.59 1.81
CA VAL A 65 6.04 12.68 1.10
C VAL A 65 7.02 13.54 0.28
N ASP A 66 8.17 13.90 0.82
CA ASP A 66 9.16 14.71 0.10
C ASP A 66 9.71 14.00 -1.14
N ARG A 67 9.94 12.69 -1.04
CA ARG A 67 10.35 11.87 -2.18
C ARG A 67 9.28 11.83 -3.26
N TYR A 68 8.03 11.67 -2.87
CA TYR A 68 6.93 11.63 -3.81
C TYR A 68 6.68 12.98 -4.46
N ARG A 69 6.83 14.09 -3.73
CA ARG A 69 6.81 15.43 -4.32
C ARG A 69 7.90 15.61 -5.39
N TYR A 70 9.10 15.14 -5.08
CA TYR A 70 10.19 15.17 -6.06
C TYR A 70 9.85 14.34 -7.31
N PHE A 71 9.26 13.17 -7.13
CA PHE A 71 8.75 12.37 -8.25
C PHE A 71 7.73 13.17 -9.09
N CYS A 72 6.75 13.80 -8.47
CA CYS A 72 5.75 14.63 -9.16
C CYS A 72 6.37 15.84 -9.89
N GLN A 73 7.46 16.41 -9.37
CA GLN A 73 8.16 17.50 -10.04
C GLN A 73 8.89 17.04 -11.30
N THR A 74 9.36 15.81 -11.34
CA THR A 74 10.14 15.26 -12.45
C THR A 74 9.30 14.49 -13.47
N HIS A 75 8.05 14.20 -13.17
CA HIS A 75 7.15 13.41 -14.01
C HIS A 75 5.85 14.16 -14.34
N ALA A 76 5.28 13.81 -15.47
CA ALA A 76 3.96 14.26 -15.92
C ALA A 76 2.98 13.09 -15.87
N PHE A 77 1.82 13.34 -15.34
CA PHE A 77 0.69 12.39 -15.31
C PHE A 77 -0.23 12.71 -16.48
N LEU A 78 -0.38 11.76 -17.39
CA LEU A 78 -1.05 11.95 -18.67
C LEU A 78 -2.25 10.98 -18.79
N GLY A 79 -3.23 11.36 -19.60
CA GLY A 79 -4.46 10.59 -19.75
C GLY A 79 -5.30 10.65 -18.49
N GLU A 80 -5.60 9.49 -17.93
CA GLU A 80 -6.37 9.34 -16.69
C GLU A 80 -5.47 9.06 -15.47
N SER A 81 -4.14 9.16 -15.62
CA SER A 81 -3.25 9.07 -14.46
C SER A 81 -3.30 10.34 -13.61
N PHE A 82 -3.14 10.15 -12.34
CA PHE A 82 -3.12 11.22 -11.34
C PHE A 82 -2.06 10.91 -10.27
N PRO A 83 -1.53 11.94 -9.60
CA PRO A 83 -0.55 11.72 -8.54
C PRO A 83 -1.20 11.12 -7.31
N ASN A 84 -0.69 9.99 -6.86
CA ASN A 84 -1.18 9.25 -5.70
C ASN A 84 -0.04 8.53 -4.97
N LEU A 85 0.07 8.79 -3.69
CA LEU A 85 1.11 8.27 -2.82
C LEU A 85 0.68 6.96 -2.17
N ASN A 86 1.40 5.88 -2.45
CA ASN A 86 1.23 4.64 -1.72
C ASN A 86 1.94 4.70 -0.36
N ILE A 87 1.19 4.44 0.71
CA ILE A 87 1.71 4.23 2.06
C ILE A 87 1.83 2.72 2.28
N ASP A 88 3.04 2.19 2.18
CA ASP A 88 3.22 0.76 2.01
C ASP A 88 3.96 0.11 3.18
N PHE A 89 3.26 -0.75 3.93
CA PHE A 89 3.88 -1.73 4.83
C PHE A 89 4.04 -3.11 4.18
N GLY A 90 3.89 -3.17 2.86
CA GLY A 90 3.91 -4.38 2.06
C GLY A 90 2.51 -4.94 1.77
N PRO A 91 2.40 -5.72 0.67
CA PRO A 91 1.17 -6.43 0.37
C PRO A 91 0.87 -7.40 1.52
N GLY A 92 -0.36 -7.42 1.99
CA GLY A 92 -0.75 -8.24 3.13
C GLY A 92 -0.58 -7.56 4.48
N SER A 93 -0.58 -6.23 4.52
CA SER A 93 -0.54 -5.47 5.79
C SER A 93 -1.57 -5.96 6.81
N LEU A 94 -2.74 -6.44 6.36
CA LEU A 94 -3.78 -6.99 7.21
C LEU A 94 -3.30 -8.17 8.06
N ALA A 95 -2.43 -9.05 7.53
CA ALA A 95 -1.86 -10.15 8.31
C ALA A 95 -1.08 -9.64 9.53
N SER A 96 -0.43 -8.47 9.43
CA SER A 96 0.28 -7.88 10.57
C SER A 96 -0.66 -7.35 11.65
N TYR A 97 -1.85 -6.92 11.27
CA TYR A 97 -2.87 -6.50 12.23
C TYR A 97 -3.51 -7.69 12.95
N LEU A 98 -3.30 -8.90 12.41
CA LEU A 98 -3.79 -10.16 12.98
C LEU A 98 -2.71 -10.97 13.70
N GLY A 99 -1.50 -10.43 13.85
CA GLY A 99 -0.45 -11.02 14.67
C GLY A 99 0.86 -11.34 13.97
N SER A 100 0.92 -11.28 12.65
CA SER A 100 2.17 -11.47 11.93
C SER A 100 3.15 -10.31 12.19
N GLU A 101 4.42 -10.61 12.40
CA GLU A 101 5.47 -9.60 12.48
C GLU A 101 5.98 -9.23 11.09
N ILE A 102 6.19 -7.94 10.86
CA ILE A 102 6.70 -7.43 9.59
C ILE A 102 8.23 -7.46 9.57
N GLY A 103 8.79 -8.07 8.54
CA GLY A 103 10.20 -8.04 8.22
C GLY A 103 10.48 -7.09 7.07
N PHE A 104 10.76 -5.83 7.35
CA PHE A 104 11.13 -4.84 6.34
C PHE A 104 12.52 -5.13 5.77
N LYS A 105 12.62 -5.07 4.44
CA LYS A 105 13.86 -5.23 3.68
C LYS A 105 13.98 -4.13 2.63
N GLU A 106 15.16 -4.01 2.03
CA GLU A 106 15.41 -2.98 1.02
C GLU A 106 14.48 -3.12 -0.20
N ASP A 107 14.27 -4.33 -0.69
CA ASP A 107 13.52 -4.60 -1.92
C ASP A 107 12.13 -5.20 -1.70
N THR A 108 11.79 -5.58 -0.47
CA THR A 108 10.54 -6.29 -0.18
C THR A 108 10.18 -6.25 1.29
N VAL A 109 8.95 -6.69 1.59
CA VAL A 109 8.46 -6.88 2.95
C VAL A 109 8.02 -8.33 3.11
N TRP A 110 8.31 -8.93 4.24
CA TRP A 110 7.90 -10.27 4.59
C TRP A 110 7.00 -10.26 5.83
N PHE A 111 5.97 -11.08 5.79
CA PHE A 111 5.11 -11.34 6.94
C PHE A 111 5.51 -12.67 7.55
N ASN A 112 5.90 -12.65 8.83
CA ASN A 112 6.39 -13.84 9.50
C ASN A 112 5.22 -14.70 9.97
N LYS A 113 5.23 -15.97 9.58
CA LYS A 113 4.29 -16.98 10.07
C LYS A 113 4.19 -16.92 11.60
N CYS A 114 2.96 -16.91 12.13
CA CYS A 114 2.69 -16.85 13.57
C CYS A 114 1.73 -17.94 14.06
N LEU A 115 1.18 -18.78 13.16
CA LEU A 115 0.32 -19.90 13.47
C LEU A 115 0.97 -21.22 13.05
N ASP A 116 1.10 -22.16 13.98
CA ASP A 116 1.58 -23.52 13.68
C ASP A 116 0.44 -24.48 13.31
N GLY A 117 -0.79 -24.12 13.57
CA GLY A 117 -2.03 -24.83 13.27
C GLY A 117 -3.22 -23.97 13.65
N TRP A 118 -4.43 -24.51 13.49
CA TRP A 118 -5.67 -23.82 13.82
C TRP A 118 -6.28 -24.24 15.17
N ASP A 119 -5.75 -25.31 15.78
CA ASP A 119 -6.23 -25.79 17.06
C ASP A 119 -6.05 -24.76 18.16
N GLY A 120 -7.15 -24.40 18.80
CA GLY A 120 -7.15 -23.40 19.88
C GLY A 120 -6.94 -21.94 19.42
N VAL A 121 -6.83 -21.69 18.11
CA VAL A 121 -6.77 -20.32 17.57
C VAL A 121 -8.16 -19.69 17.70
N PRO A 122 -8.30 -18.57 18.44
CA PRO A 122 -9.57 -17.90 18.58
C PRO A 122 -10.06 -17.34 17.23
N LYS A 123 -11.33 -16.95 17.20
CA LYS A 123 -11.87 -16.20 16.07
C LYS A 123 -11.03 -14.97 15.81
N LEU A 124 -10.64 -14.76 14.54
CA LEU A 124 -9.97 -13.54 14.12
C LEU A 124 -10.93 -12.36 14.31
N THR A 125 -10.45 -11.29 14.92
CA THR A 125 -11.27 -10.12 15.24
C THR A 125 -10.49 -8.84 15.00
N PHE A 126 -11.20 -7.75 14.73
CA PHE A 126 -10.61 -6.42 14.66
C PHE A 126 -9.99 -6.03 16.01
N ASP A 127 -8.73 -5.60 15.99
CA ASP A 127 -8.00 -5.08 17.15
C ASP A 127 -7.51 -3.65 16.89
N PRO A 128 -8.22 -2.63 17.42
CA PRO A 128 -7.80 -1.24 17.26
C PRO A 128 -6.48 -0.91 17.97
N GLU A 129 -6.05 -1.74 18.92
CA GLU A 129 -4.82 -1.54 19.70
C GLU A 129 -3.61 -2.23 19.08
N ASN A 130 -3.78 -3.00 18.01
CA ASN A 130 -2.67 -3.65 17.33
C ASN A 130 -1.58 -2.64 16.94
N LYS A 131 -0.34 -2.96 17.26
CA LYS A 131 0.80 -2.04 17.08
C LYS A 131 1.05 -1.64 15.63
N TRP A 132 0.91 -2.61 14.70
CA TRP A 132 1.15 -2.35 13.27
C TRP A 132 0.02 -1.56 12.64
N PHE A 133 -1.22 -1.88 12.98
CA PHE A 133 -2.37 -1.10 12.54
C PHE A 133 -2.25 0.36 13.01
N LYS A 134 -1.98 0.60 14.31
CA LYS A 134 -1.83 1.96 14.85
C LYS A 134 -0.71 2.74 14.16
N LYS A 135 0.44 2.10 13.92
CA LYS A 135 1.55 2.73 13.20
C LYS A 135 1.18 3.07 11.76
N HIS A 136 0.54 2.16 11.05
CA HIS A 136 0.17 2.35 9.66
C HIS A 136 -0.93 3.42 9.51
N LEU A 137 -1.95 3.39 10.36
CA LEU A 137 -2.99 4.42 10.39
C LEU A 137 -2.43 5.81 10.75
N GLN A 138 -1.46 5.86 11.66
CA GLN A 138 -0.78 7.12 11.98
C GLN A 138 0.05 7.61 10.80
N LEU A 139 0.77 6.73 10.11
CA LEU A 139 1.49 7.07 8.90
C LEU A 139 0.55 7.65 7.82
N ALA A 140 -0.63 7.05 7.63
CA ALA A 140 -1.65 7.55 6.71
C ALA A 140 -2.07 9.00 7.08
N LYS A 141 -2.35 9.26 8.35
CA LYS A 141 -2.73 10.60 8.86
C LYS A 141 -1.62 11.62 8.62
N ASP A 142 -0.38 11.26 8.94
CA ASP A 142 0.75 12.16 8.80
C ASP A 142 1.05 12.44 7.33
N CYS A 143 1.00 11.42 6.46
CA CYS A 143 1.17 11.59 5.03
C CYS A 143 0.06 12.44 4.41
N GLN A 144 -1.21 12.23 4.81
CA GLN A 144 -2.34 13.05 4.35
C GLN A 144 -2.18 14.51 4.76
N ALA A 145 -1.80 14.77 6.00
CA ALA A 145 -1.55 16.13 6.50
C ALA A 145 -0.39 16.82 5.76
N LEU A 146 0.66 16.06 5.42
CA LEU A 146 1.82 16.59 4.69
C LEU A 146 1.55 16.73 3.19
N ALA A 147 0.75 15.86 2.60
CA ALA A 147 0.39 15.92 1.17
C ALA A 147 -0.46 17.15 0.86
N GLY A 148 -1.37 17.52 1.76
CA GLY A 148 -2.33 18.61 1.50
C GLY A 148 -3.11 18.33 0.21
N ASP A 149 -3.14 19.31 -0.68
CA ASP A 149 -3.82 19.23 -1.98
C ASP A 149 -2.88 18.82 -3.14
N ASP A 150 -1.64 18.45 -2.86
CA ASP A 150 -0.64 18.16 -3.90
C ASP A 150 -0.92 16.84 -4.61
N PHE A 151 -1.39 15.82 -3.87
CA PHE A 151 -1.68 14.47 -4.36
C PHE A 151 -2.50 13.67 -3.37
N TYR A 152 -3.14 12.62 -3.87
CA TYR A 152 -3.87 11.67 -3.02
C TYR A 152 -2.90 10.82 -2.20
N VAL A 153 -3.30 10.48 -0.98
CA VAL A 153 -2.71 9.38 -0.22
C VAL A 153 -3.63 8.17 -0.39
N ASP A 154 -3.06 7.04 -0.77
CA ASP A 154 -3.85 5.88 -1.18
C ASP A 154 -4.29 4.99 -0.02
N MET A 155 -5.34 4.22 -0.31
CA MET A 155 -5.67 3.06 0.49
C MET A 155 -4.48 2.09 0.49
N PRO A 156 -3.96 1.69 1.66
CA PRO A 156 -2.90 0.68 1.71
C PRO A 156 -3.39 -0.66 1.17
N ASP A 157 -2.45 -1.44 0.65
CA ASP A 157 -2.74 -2.80 0.23
C ASP A 157 -2.94 -3.69 1.48
N LEU A 158 -4.20 -3.96 1.78
CA LEU A 158 -4.58 -4.83 2.90
C LEU A 158 -4.51 -6.31 2.53
N MET A 159 -4.40 -6.61 1.22
CA MET A 159 -4.52 -7.94 0.65
C MET A 159 -5.82 -8.66 1.06
N GLU A 160 -6.08 -9.82 0.50
CA GLU A 160 -7.40 -10.43 0.62
C GLU A 160 -7.31 -11.88 1.10
N ASN A 161 -8.30 -12.27 1.89
CA ASN A 161 -8.74 -13.64 2.10
C ASN A 161 -7.61 -14.65 2.38
N ILE A 162 -7.38 -15.55 1.40
CA ILE A 162 -6.47 -16.69 1.56
C ILE A 162 -5.00 -16.26 1.70
N ASP A 163 -4.59 -15.14 1.09
CA ASP A 163 -3.22 -14.66 1.20
C ASP A 163 -2.91 -14.11 2.59
N VAL A 164 -3.91 -13.54 3.26
CA VAL A 164 -3.80 -13.18 4.68
C VAL A 164 -3.60 -14.43 5.53
N LEU A 165 -4.41 -15.47 5.30
CA LEU A 165 -4.25 -16.75 6.01
C LEU A 165 -2.90 -17.41 5.70
N ALA A 166 -2.42 -17.32 4.45
CA ALA A 166 -1.11 -17.81 4.06
C ALA A 166 0.04 -17.05 4.76
N SER A 167 -0.13 -15.76 4.96
CA SER A 167 0.85 -14.95 5.71
C SER A 167 0.89 -15.30 7.21
N LEU A 168 -0.26 -15.67 7.80
CA LEU A 168 -0.35 -16.09 9.20
C LEU A 168 0.15 -17.52 9.43
N ARG A 169 -0.24 -18.44 8.54
CA ARG A 169 -0.06 -19.90 8.69
C ARG A 169 1.18 -20.43 7.97
N GLY A 170 1.59 -19.77 6.89
CA GLY A 170 2.59 -20.23 5.95
C GLY A 170 1.96 -20.73 4.63
N ALA A 171 2.53 -20.31 3.50
CA ALA A 171 1.96 -20.57 2.17
C ALA A 171 1.83 -22.08 1.84
N GLN A 172 2.77 -22.90 2.29
CA GLN A 172 2.69 -24.36 2.06
C GLN A 172 1.65 -25.01 2.97
N ASP A 173 1.63 -24.63 4.23
CA ASP A 173 0.73 -25.23 5.23
C ASP A 173 -0.74 -24.96 4.91
N ILE A 174 -1.05 -23.72 4.47
CA ILE A 174 -2.44 -23.38 4.10
C ILE A 174 -2.97 -24.17 2.89
N LEU A 175 -2.09 -24.58 1.97
CA LEU A 175 -2.48 -25.45 0.86
C LEU A 175 -2.87 -26.85 1.33
N PHE A 176 -2.21 -27.39 2.34
CA PHE A 176 -2.61 -28.64 2.97
C PHE A 176 -3.90 -28.48 3.77
N ASP A 177 -4.00 -27.40 4.57
CA ASP A 177 -5.20 -27.10 5.33
C ASP A 177 -6.45 -26.97 4.42
N LEU A 178 -6.31 -26.42 3.20
CA LEU A 178 -7.38 -26.35 2.20
C LEU A 178 -7.84 -27.72 1.68
N LEU A 179 -6.94 -28.70 1.65
CA LEU A 179 -7.28 -30.06 1.24
C LEU A 179 -7.88 -30.88 2.38
N ASP A 180 -7.33 -30.70 3.58
CA ASP A 180 -7.67 -31.53 4.73
C ASP A 180 -8.90 -30.99 5.48
N GLU A 181 -9.03 -29.64 5.57
CA GLU A 181 -10.08 -28.97 6.35
C GLU A 181 -10.72 -27.77 5.61
N PRO A 182 -11.26 -27.98 4.38
CA PRO A 182 -11.74 -26.89 3.53
C PRO A 182 -12.86 -26.06 4.15
N GLU A 183 -13.71 -26.67 4.96
CA GLU A 183 -14.84 -25.99 5.63
C GLU A 183 -14.32 -25.02 6.69
N MET A 184 -13.37 -25.44 7.50
CA MET A 184 -12.72 -24.61 8.51
C MET A 184 -11.98 -23.43 7.84
N ILE A 185 -11.25 -23.67 6.75
CA ILE A 185 -10.58 -22.58 6.01
C ILE A 185 -11.62 -21.62 5.44
N GLY A 186 -12.76 -22.11 4.95
CA GLY A 186 -13.87 -21.26 4.49
C GLY A 186 -14.38 -20.33 5.61
N GLU A 187 -14.52 -20.82 6.84
CA GLU A 187 -14.89 -20.01 8.00
C GLU A 187 -13.82 -18.94 8.30
N ARG A 188 -12.54 -19.32 8.29
CA ARG A 188 -11.43 -18.37 8.50
C ARG A 188 -11.37 -17.28 7.43
N ILE A 189 -11.62 -17.61 6.15
CA ILE A 189 -11.73 -16.63 5.06
C ILE A 189 -12.86 -15.64 5.34
N GLN A 190 -14.00 -16.12 5.81
CA GLN A 190 -15.11 -15.23 6.17
C GLN A 190 -14.75 -14.30 7.33
N GLU A 191 -14.05 -14.80 8.35
CA GLU A 191 -13.55 -13.97 9.45
C GLU A 191 -12.62 -12.85 8.93
N VAL A 192 -11.68 -13.18 8.03
CA VAL A 192 -10.80 -12.18 7.40
C VAL A 192 -11.61 -11.16 6.60
N THR A 193 -12.63 -11.61 5.85
CA THR A 193 -13.49 -10.73 5.07
C THR A 193 -14.25 -9.74 5.97
N ASP A 194 -14.80 -10.22 7.08
CA ASP A 194 -15.55 -9.38 8.01
C ASP A 194 -14.67 -8.28 8.61
N ILE A 195 -13.46 -8.63 9.06
CA ILE A 195 -12.55 -7.67 9.68
C ILE A 195 -11.84 -6.77 8.66
N TYR A 196 -11.73 -7.19 7.40
CA TYR A 196 -11.17 -6.37 6.33
C TYR A 196 -11.89 -5.01 6.26
N TYR A 197 -13.22 -5.02 6.25
CA TYR A 197 -14.02 -3.81 6.17
C TYR A 197 -13.84 -2.91 7.39
N GLU A 198 -13.64 -3.47 8.58
CA GLU A 198 -13.37 -2.70 9.79
C GLU A 198 -12.05 -1.90 9.68
N TYR A 199 -10.98 -2.53 9.15
CA TYR A 199 -9.71 -1.86 8.91
C TYR A 199 -9.79 -0.90 7.73
N TYR A 200 -10.45 -1.30 6.63
CA TYR A 200 -10.66 -0.46 5.45
C TYR A 200 -11.33 0.86 5.82
N ASP A 201 -12.44 0.81 6.54
CA ASP A 201 -13.20 1.99 6.95
C ASP A 201 -12.35 2.98 7.76
N ARG A 202 -11.43 2.47 8.61
CA ARG A 202 -10.53 3.33 9.39
C ARG A 202 -9.53 4.09 8.52
N PHE A 203 -8.99 3.43 7.49
CA PHE A 203 -8.12 4.11 6.53
C PHE A 203 -8.92 5.05 5.63
N TYR A 204 -10.07 4.60 5.12
CA TYR A 204 -10.95 5.42 4.30
C TYR A 204 -11.32 6.74 4.97
N ASP A 205 -11.67 6.72 6.24
CA ASP A 205 -11.98 7.94 7.01
C ASP A 205 -10.83 8.95 7.07
N VAL A 206 -9.59 8.49 6.89
CA VAL A 206 -8.40 9.34 6.90
C VAL A 206 -8.07 9.89 5.51
N ILE A 207 -8.21 9.05 4.47
CA ILE A 207 -7.66 9.36 3.13
C ILE A 207 -8.70 9.87 2.13
N LYS A 208 -9.99 9.73 2.40
CA LYS A 208 -11.04 10.21 1.50
C LYS A 208 -10.96 11.72 1.29
N ASP A 209 -11.24 12.15 0.08
CA ASP A 209 -11.37 13.56 -0.25
C ASP A 209 -12.69 14.16 0.27
N GLU A 210 -12.92 15.45 -0.01
CA GLU A 210 -14.12 16.17 0.44
C GLU A 210 -15.42 15.62 -0.14
N GLU A 211 -15.35 14.93 -1.29
CA GLU A 211 -16.49 14.32 -1.96
C GLU A 211 -16.66 12.82 -1.61
N GLY A 212 -15.80 12.30 -0.73
CA GLY A 212 -15.79 10.90 -0.31
C GLY A 212 -14.99 9.99 -1.25
N GLY A 213 -14.33 10.53 -2.27
CA GLY A 213 -13.49 9.75 -3.16
C GLY A 213 -12.17 9.31 -2.52
N ASN A 214 -11.64 8.21 -2.98
CA ASN A 214 -10.31 7.73 -2.58
C ASN A 214 -9.56 7.07 -3.73
N ALA A 215 -8.26 6.94 -3.57
CA ALA A 215 -7.38 6.32 -4.55
C ALA A 215 -6.84 4.98 -4.05
N TYR A 216 -6.50 4.09 -4.98
CA TYR A 216 -5.88 2.81 -4.72
C TYR A 216 -4.73 2.56 -5.71
N THR A 217 -3.50 2.68 -5.21
CA THR A 217 -2.29 2.68 -6.06
C THR A 217 -2.08 1.40 -6.81
N VAL A 218 -2.31 0.26 -6.20
CA VAL A 218 -2.02 -1.04 -6.80
C VAL A 218 -2.69 -1.20 -8.16
N PHE A 219 -3.90 -0.69 -8.29
CA PHE A 219 -4.65 -0.72 -9.55
C PHE A 219 -4.72 0.62 -10.28
N GLN A 220 -4.08 1.66 -9.76
CA GLN A 220 -4.12 3.00 -10.37
C GLN A 220 -5.54 3.49 -10.63
N ILE A 221 -6.42 3.29 -9.67
CA ILE A 221 -7.82 3.70 -9.75
C ILE A 221 -8.17 4.71 -8.67
N TRP A 222 -9.11 5.57 -9.01
CA TRP A 222 -9.82 6.43 -8.08
C TRP A 222 -11.31 6.08 -8.14
N GLY A 223 -11.99 6.08 -7.02
CA GLY A 223 -13.41 5.84 -6.91
C GLY A 223 -14.10 6.93 -6.09
N PRO A 224 -15.32 7.34 -6.46
CA PRO A 224 -16.16 8.14 -5.59
C PRO A 224 -16.56 7.29 -4.38
N GLY A 225 -16.79 7.95 -3.26
CA GLY A 225 -17.30 7.34 -2.03
C GLY A 225 -18.74 6.86 -2.15
#